data_b42ef8108e9d5ea70745560f9d3a16b4
#
_entry.id   b42ef8108e9d5ea70745560f9d3a16b4
#
_cell.length_a   1.000
_cell.length_b   1.000
_cell.length_c   1.000
_cell.angle_alpha   90.00
_cell.angle_beta   90.00
_cell.angle_gamma   90.00
#
_symmetry.space_group_name_H-M   'P 1'
#
loop_
_entity.id
_entity.type
_entity.pdbx_description
1 polymer ?
#
loop_
_entity_poly.entity_id
_entity_poly.type
_entity_poly.pdbx_seq_one_letter_code
_entity_poly.pdbx_strand_id
1 'polypeptide(L)'
;VAGKGGVGKTSLSATIVKTLVQTYPDKKILAIDADPAVGLSTALGIEVKHTIDDIRKDVIENVEQGNNKQAIDILNEARFRIYDALVETDGFTFIAVGRPESAGCYCKINSYLKDIISILSEEFDYVVIDGEAGIEQINRRVMEKVTHLILITDTSKKGRDVCATIKN
;
A
#
# COMPACT_ATOMS: atom_id res chain seq x y z
N VAL A 1 -9.71 2.60 -1.53
CA VAL A 1 -10.79 1.86 -2.20
C VAL A 1 -10.82 0.45 -1.64
N ALA A 2 -11.97 -0.04 -1.21
CA ALA A 2 -12.12 -1.33 -0.56
C ALA A 2 -13.44 -2.01 -0.95
N GLY A 3 -13.61 -3.29 -0.59
CA GLY A 3 -14.85 -4.03 -0.85
C GLY A 3 -14.60 -5.45 -1.31
N LYS A 4 -15.66 -6.13 -1.76
CA LYS A 4 -15.62 -7.53 -2.19
C LYS A 4 -14.61 -7.76 -3.34
N GLY A 5 -14.00 -8.96 -3.38
CA GLY A 5 -13.16 -9.36 -4.51
C GLY A 5 -13.91 -9.40 -5.84
N GLY A 6 -13.24 -9.01 -6.95
CA GLY A 6 -13.78 -9.11 -8.30
C GLY A 6 -14.80 -8.05 -8.72
N VAL A 7 -15.07 -7.02 -7.91
CA VAL A 7 -16.08 -5.97 -8.22
C VAL A 7 -15.50 -4.74 -8.92
N GLY A 8 -14.21 -4.75 -9.29
CA GLY A 8 -13.58 -3.66 -10.04
C GLY A 8 -12.89 -2.59 -9.16
N LYS A 9 -12.48 -2.91 -7.94
CA LYS A 9 -11.73 -2.00 -7.05
C LYS A 9 -10.52 -1.38 -7.74
N THR A 10 -9.63 -2.23 -8.24
CA THR A 10 -8.40 -1.84 -8.93
C THR A 10 -8.66 -0.95 -10.14
N SER A 11 -9.67 -1.28 -10.94
CA SER A 11 -10.06 -0.45 -12.09
C SER A 11 -10.55 0.93 -11.65
N LEU A 12 -11.33 1.00 -10.57
CA LEU A 12 -11.77 2.28 -10.01
C LEU A 12 -10.61 3.06 -9.42
N SER A 13 -9.71 2.41 -8.66
CA SER A 13 -8.52 3.04 -8.11
C SER A 13 -7.65 3.65 -9.21
N ALA A 14 -7.39 2.90 -10.28
CA ALA A 14 -6.67 3.40 -11.45
C ALA A 14 -7.38 4.60 -12.12
N THR A 15 -8.71 4.54 -12.22
CA THR A 15 -9.52 5.64 -12.77
C THR A 15 -9.41 6.88 -11.90
N ILE A 16 -9.48 6.73 -10.57
CA ILE A 16 -9.34 7.85 -9.64
C ILE A 16 -7.95 8.50 -9.78
N VAL A 17 -6.87 7.70 -9.80
CA VAL A 17 -5.51 8.22 -9.99
C VAL A 17 -5.43 9.03 -11.29
N LYS A 18 -5.85 8.46 -12.43
CA LYS A 18 -5.82 9.15 -13.72
C LYS A 18 -6.66 10.43 -13.72
N THR A 19 -7.83 10.41 -13.09
CA THR A 19 -8.69 11.59 -12.97
C THR A 19 -8.04 12.69 -12.14
N LEU A 20 -7.39 12.33 -11.01
CA LEU A 20 -6.68 13.29 -10.18
C LEU A 20 -5.52 13.94 -10.93
N VAL A 21 -4.71 13.15 -11.66
CA VAL A 21 -3.61 13.66 -12.49
C VAL A 21 -4.11 14.66 -13.53
N GLN A 22 -5.22 14.35 -14.21
CA GLN A 22 -5.80 15.22 -15.23
C GLN A 22 -6.42 16.49 -14.64
N THR A 23 -7.06 16.38 -13.47
CA THR A 23 -7.79 17.50 -12.86
C THR A 23 -6.88 18.42 -12.07
N TYR A 24 -5.83 17.87 -11.47
CA TYR A 24 -4.92 18.58 -10.58
C TYR A 24 -3.45 18.34 -10.96
N PRO A 25 -2.99 18.84 -12.11
CA PRO A 25 -1.65 18.54 -12.64
C PRO A 25 -0.50 19.07 -11.76
N ASP A 26 -0.77 20.09 -10.93
CA ASP A 26 0.23 20.68 -10.03
C ASP A 26 0.26 20.01 -8.64
N LYS A 27 -0.55 18.98 -8.43
CA LYS A 27 -0.66 18.29 -7.14
C LYS A 27 0.16 17.00 -7.10
N LYS A 28 0.77 16.75 -5.95
CA LYS A 28 1.49 15.50 -5.70
C LYS A 28 0.51 14.38 -5.38
N ILE A 29 0.50 13.36 -6.18
CA ILE A 29 -0.41 12.21 -6.06
C ILE A 29 0.40 10.95 -5.78
N LEU A 30 0.02 10.20 -4.73
CA LEU A 30 0.58 8.89 -4.40
C LEU A 30 -0.48 7.81 -4.65
N ALA A 31 -0.14 6.81 -5.43
CA ALA A 31 -0.93 5.60 -5.60
C ALA A 31 -0.28 4.45 -4.82
N ILE A 32 -1.02 3.82 -3.90
CA ILE A 32 -0.56 2.69 -3.09
C ILE A 32 -1.32 1.45 -3.52
N ASP A 33 -0.61 0.46 -4.04
CA ASP A 33 -1.15 -0.88 -4.28
C ASP A 33 -0.96 -1.74 -3.03
N ALA A 34 -2.03 -1.96 -2.34
CA ALA A 34 -2.04 -2.73 -1.10
C ALA A 34 -2.70 -4.12 -1.26
N ASP A 35 -3.01 -4.50 -2.50
CA ASP A 35 -3.44 -5.86 -2.84
C ASP A 35 -2.20 -6.75 -3.07
N PRO A 36 -2.10 -7.91 -2.43
CA PRO A 36 -1.00 -8.87 -2.66
C PRO A 36 -0.82 -9.30 -4.12
N ALA A 37 -1.85 -9.17 -4.94
CA ALA A 37 -1.80 -9.49 -6.36
C ALA A 37 -1.14 -8.40 -7.22
N VAL A 38 -0.85 -7.21 -6.63
CA VAL A 38 -0.21 -6.06 -7.30
C VAL A 38 -0.88 -5.71 -8.64
N GLY A 39 -2.22 -5.63 -8.61
CA GLY A 39 -3.04 -5.43 -9.81
C GLY A 39 -3.09 -3.98 -10.28
N LEU A 40 -2.91 -3.01 -9.37
CA LEU A 40 -2.99 -1.58 -9.68
C LEU A 40 -1.82 -1.14 -10.58
N SER A 41 -0.63 -1.71 -10.40
CA SER A 41 0.52 -1.47 -11.26
C SER A 41 0.21 -1.82 -12.73
N THR A 42 -0.37 -3.00 -12.94
CA THR A 42 -0.80 -3.43 -14.29
C THR A 42 -1.86 -2.49 -14.87
N ALA A 43 -2.85 -2.09 -14.08
CA ALA A 43 -3.92 -1.19 -14.53
C ALA A 43 -3.43 0.23 -14.87
N LEU A 44 -2.32 0.66 -14.24
CA LEU A 44 -1.67 1.94 -14.49
C LEU A 44 -0.54 1.86 -15.53
N GLY A 45 -0.12 0.65 -15.93
CA GLY A 45 0.98 0.44 -16.87
C GLY A 45 2.37 0.66 -16.26
N ILE A 46 2.53 0.33 -14.97
CA ILE A 46 3.76 0.55 -14.19
C ILE A 46 4.51 -0.77 -14.03
N GLU A 47 5.83 -0.73 -14.22
CA GLU A 47 6.73 -1.82 -13.86
C GLU A 47 7.23 -1.63 -12.42
N VAL A 48 6.90 -2.58 -11.55
CA VAL A 48 7.32 -2.60 -10.14
C VAL A 48 8.59 -3.43 -10.01
N LYS A 49 9.70 -2.82 -9.60
CA LYS A 49 10.97 -3.51 -9.37
C LYS A 49 11.10 -4.08 -7.97
N HIS A 50 10.65 -3.31 -6.98
CA HIS A 50 10.71 -3.66 -5.57
C HIS A 50 9.39 -3.33 -4.88
N THR A 51 8.95 -4.21 -3.99
CA THR A 51 7.80 -3.97 -3.12
C THR A 51 8.27 -3.68 -1.69
N ILE A 52 7.39 -3.15 -0.86
CA ILE A 52 7.68 -2.99 0.58
C ILE A 52 7.95 -4.34 1.25
N ASP A 53 7.29 -5.41 0.78
CA ASP A 53 7.53 -6.76 1.33
C ASP A 53 8.92 -7.30 0.97
N ASP A 54 9.46 -6.97 -0.19
CA ASP A 54 10.84 -7.33 -0.55
C ASP A 54 11.83 -6.65 0.40
N ILE A 55 11.66 -5.37 0.69
CA ILE A 55 12.48 -4.64 1.67
C ILE A 55 12.36 -5.27 3.06
N ARG A 56 11.14 -5.67 3.45
CA ARG A 56 10.89 -6.35 4.73
C ARG A 56 11.64 -7.68 4.81
N LYS A 57 11.61 -8.49 3.76
CA LYS A 57 12.32 -9.78 3.68
C LYS A 57 13.82 -9.58 3.86
N ASP A 58 14.41 -8.64 3.13
CA ASP A 58 15.84 -8.32 3.25
C ASP A 58 16.24 -7.93 4.68
N VAL A 59 15.41 -7.12 5.36
CA VAL A 59 15.65 -6.71 6.73
C VAL A 59 15.59 -7.91 7.68
N ILE A 60 14.61 -8.81 7.52
CA ILE A 60 14.44 -10.00 8.35
C ILE A 60 15.63 -10.95 8.17
N GLU A 61 16.02 -11.25 6.94
CA GLU A 61 17.14 -12.16 6.63
C GLU A 61 18.45 -11.67 7.26
N ASN A 62 18.70 -10.37 7.21
CA ASN A 62 19.90 -9.77 7.84
C ASN A 62 19.86 -9.85 9.37
N VAL A 63 18.69 -9.71 10.00
CA VAL A 63 18.52 -9.85 11.46
C VAL A 63 18.71 -11.30 11.89
N GLU A 64 18.18 -12.27 11.14
CA GLU A 64 18.30 -13.70 11.46
C GLU A 64 19.74 -14.21 11.33
N GLN A 65 20.54 -13.61 10.47
CA GLN A 65 21.99 -13.93 10.32
C GLN A 65 22.87 -13.43 11.49
N GLY A 66 22.27 -12.92 12.57
CA GLY A 66 22.96 -12.61 13.84
C GLY A 66 23.69 -11.27 13.87
N ASN A 67 23.44 -10.38 12.94
CA ASN A 67 24.09 -9.08 12.83
C ASN A 67 23.31 -7.99 13.60
N ASN A 68 23.22 -8.10 14.93
CA ASN A 68 22.41 -7.19 15.76
C ASN A 68 22.83 -5.70 15.67
N LYS A 69 24.11 -5.38 15.40
CA LYS A 69 24.54 -4.00 15.14
C LYS A 69 24.07 -3.50 13.78
N GLN A 70 24.02 -4.37 12.81
CA GLN A 70 23.51 -4.05 11.46
C GLN A 70 21.98 -3.96 11.43
N ALA A 71 21.25 -4.53 12.40
CA ALA A 71 19.78 -4.44 12.42
C ALA A 71 19.26 -2.99 12.58
N ILE A 72 19.92 -2.18 13.42
CA ILE A 72 19.57 -0.76 13.60
C ILE A 72 19.99 0.03 12.36
N ASP A 73 21.15 -0.26 11.81
CA ASP A 73 21.64 0.37 10.59
C ASP A 73 20.75 -0.02 9.39
N ILE A 74 20.32 -1.28 9.33
CA ILE A 74 19.38 -1.78 8.31
C ILE A 74 18.00 -1.13 8.44
N LEU A 75 17.50 -0.92 9.66
CA LEU A 75 16.23 -0.19 9.86
C LEU A 75 16.35 1.28 9.44
N ASN A 76 17.48 1.90 9.68
CA ASN A 76 17.74 3.26 9.17
C ASN A 76 17.89 3.26 7.64
N GLU A 77 18.56 2.26 7.07
CA GLU A 77 18.70 2.07 5.64
C GLU A 77 17.36 1.68 4.97
N ALA A 78 16.48 0.95 5.65
CA ALA A 78 15.14 0.61 5.14
C ALA A 78 14.33 1.85 4.79
N ARG A 79 14.52 2.96 5.50
CA ARG A 79 13.91 4.25 5.16
C ARG A 79 14.35 4.74 3.78
N PHE A 80 15.62 4.64 3.45
CA PHE A 80 16.12 5.00 2.13
C PHE A 80 15.67 4.00 1.07
N ARG A 81 15.65 2.71 1.38
CA ARG A 81 15.19 1.66 0.45
C ARG A 81 13.70 1.78 0.08
N ILE A 82 12.87 2.36 0.93
CA ILE A 82 11.48 2.63 0.56
C ILE A 82 11.40 3.67 -0.56
N TYR A 83 12.30 4.64 -0.60
CA TYR A 83 12.39 5.55 -1.75
C TYR A 83 12.78 4.81 -3.03
N ASP A 84 13.58 3.73 -2.94
CA ASP A 84 13.92 2.88 -4.09
C ASP A 84 12.72 2.05 -4.59
N ALA A 85 11.72 1.80 -3.73
CA ALA A 85 10.48 1.14 -4.09
C ALA A 85 9.43 2.09 -4.69
N LEU A 86 9.64 3.41 -4.60
CA LEU A 86 8.80 4.37 -5.26
C LEU A 86 9.05 4.37 -6.76
N VAL A 87 7.99 4.36 -7.54
CA VAL A 87 8.05 4.52 -8.99
C VAL A 87 7.48 5.89 -9.33
N GLU A 88 8.35 6.81 -9.73
CA GLU A 88 7.95 8.13 -10.19
C GLU A 88 7.47 8.06 -11.65
N THR A 89 6.34 8.68 -11.95
CA THR A 89 5.75 8.78 -13.28
C THR A 89 5.42 10.22 -13.62
N ASP A 90 5.02 10.47 -14.87
CA ASP A 90 4.50 11.78 -15.29
C ASP A 90 3.13 12.04 -14.63
N GLY A 91 3.13 12.63 -13.43
CA GLY A 91 1.94 13.13 -12.74
C GLY A 91 1.58 12.41 -11.45
N PHE A 92 2.17 11.26 -11.12
CA PHE A 92 1.97 10.60 -9.84
C PHE A 92 3.16 9.71 -9.45
N THR A 93 3.25 9.42 -8.15
CA THR A 93 4.20 8.44 -7.61
C THR A 93 3.43 7.18 -7.23
N PHE A 94 4.05 6.02 -7.42
CA PHE A 94 3.43 4.73 -7.14
C PHE A 94 4.29 3.91 -6.16
N ILE A 95 3.65 3.12 -5.30
CA ILE A 95 4.31 2.14 -4.45
C ILE A 95 3.44 0.88 -4.29
N ALA A 96 4.07 -0.30 -4.35
CA ALA A 96 3.42 -1.58 -4.07
C ALA A 96 3.81 -2.12 -2.70
N VAL A 97 2.81 -2.58 -1.93
CA VAL A 97 3.06 -3.21 -0.63
C VAL A 97 3.60 -4.64 -0.80
N GLY A 98 3.10 -5.38 -1.77
CA GLY A 98 3.49 -6.76 -2.01
C GLY A 98 2.77 -7.77 -1.11
N ARG A 99 3.19 -9.04 -1.17
CA ARG A 99 2.55 -10.16 -0.48
C ARG A 99 3.39 -10.63 0.70
N PRO A 100 2.93 -10.46 1.94
CA PRO A 100 3.61 -11.01 3.10
C PRO A 100 3.51 -12.56 3.10
N GLU A 101 4.61 -13.23 2.76
CA GLU A 101 4.65 -14.71 2.65
C GLU A 101 4.95 -15.44 3.95
N SER A 102 5.37 -14.74 5.01
CA SER A 102 5.77 -15.39 6.26
C SER A 102 4.86 -15.08 7.44
N ALA A 103 4.43 -16.14 8.13
CA ALA A 103 3.68 -16.10 9.38
C ALA A 103 4.55 -15.72 10.61
N GLY A 104 5.75 -15.14 10.41
CA GLY A 104 6.63 -14.72 11.49
C GLY A 104 6.13 -13.44 12.16
N CYS A 105 6.18 -13.42 13.50
CA CYS A 105 5.76 -12.27 14.30
C CYS A 105 6.83 -11.16 14.29
N TYR A 106 7.11 -10.57 13.15
CA TYR A 106 8.01 -9.42 13.02
C TYR A 106 7.26 -8.09 13.22
N CYS A 107 6.45 -8.01 14.28
CA CYS A 107 5.57 -6.89 14.57
C CYS A 107 6.28 -5.53 14.58
N LYS A 108 7.54 -5.48 15.04
CA LYS A 108 8.32 -4.24 15.06
C LYS A 108 8.70 -3.76 13.66
N ILE A 109 9.14 -4.67 12.79
CA ILE A 109 9.51 -4.34 11.40
C ILE A 109 8.27 -3.90 10.63
N ASN A 110 7.17 -4.63 10.77
CA ASN A 110 5.90 -4.26 10.16
C ASN A 110 5.42 -2.89 10.65
N SER A 111 5.51 -2.59 11.95
CA SER A 111 5.15 -1.28 12.49
C SER A 111 6.01 -0.17 11.89
N TYR A 112 7.32 -0.39 11.79
CA TYR A 112 8.26 0.58 11.23
C TYR A 112 7.96 0.91 9.75
N LEU A 113 7.75 -0.11 8.92
CA LEU A 113 7.41 0.09 7.50
C LEU A 113 6.10 0.86 7.34
N LYS A 114 5.15 0.65 8.22
CA LYS A 114 3.88 1.38 8.28
C LYS A 114 4.06 2.84 8.64
N ASP A 115 4.88 3.10 9.63
CA ASP A 115 5.18 4.48 10.06
C ASP A 115 5.85 5.24 8.90
N ILE A 116 6.72 4.59 8.12
CA ILE A 116 7.34 5.20 6.94
C ILE A 116 6.30 5.49 5.85
N ILE A 117 5.39 4.56 5.53
CA ILE A 117 4.31 4.82 4.56
C ILE A 117 3.45 5.99 5.03
N SER A 118 3.16 6.07 6.33
CA SER A 118 2.42 7.17 6.90
C SER A 118 3.13 8.51 6.72
N ILE A 119 4.45 8.55 6.97
CA ILE A 119 5.27 9.75 6.79
C ILE A 119 5.33 10.14 5.32
N LEU A 120 5.59 9.19 4.42
CA LEU A 120 5.58 9.43 2.99
C LEU A 120 4.25 10.01 2.52
N SER A 121 3.14 9.47 3.01
CA SER A 121 1.81 9.93 2.64
C SER A 121 1.56 11.41 3.00
N GLU A 122 2.26 11.94 3.99
CA GLU A 122 2.17 13.35 4.38
C GLU A 122 2.84 14.32 3.38
N GLU A 123 3.71 13.81 2.51
CA GLU A 123 4.39 14.60 1.48
C GLU A 123 3.52 14.78 0.22
N PHE A 124 2.36 14.11 0.14
CA PHE A 124 1.46 14.13 -1.01
C PHE A 124 0.14 14.83 -0.71
N ASP A 125 -0.39 15.54 -1.70
CA ASP A 125 -1.70 16.20 -1.61
C ASP A 125 -2.85 15.21 -1.67
N TYR A 126 -2.69 14.13 -2.46
CA TYR A 126 -3.67 13.05 -2.62
C TYR A 126 -3.00 11.68 -2.48
N VAL A 127 -3.62 10.79 -1.74
CA VAL A 127 -3.18 9.40 -1.61
C VAL A 127 -4.33 8.48 -1.97
N VAL A 128 -4.15 7.66 -2.99
CA VAL A 128 -5.14 6.65 -3.43
C VAL A 128 -4.63 5.27 -3.04
N ILE A 129 -5.38 4.57 -2.19
CA ILE A 129 -5.02 3.22 -1.73
C ILE A 129 -5.97 2.22 -2.37
N ASP A 130 -5.44 1.29 -3.16
CA ASP A 130 -6.16 0.11 -3.64
C ASP A 130 -6.00 -1.04 -2.65
N GLY A 131 -7.08 -1.40 -1.97
CA GLY A 131 -7.08 -2.39 -0.91
C GLY A 131 -7.79 -3.68 -1.30
N GLU A 132 -7.28 -4.80 -0.80
CA GLU A 132 -7.97 -6.09 -0.87
C GLU A 132 -9.25 -6.12 0.00
N ALA A 133 -10.13 -7.07 -0.27
CA ALA A 133 -11.24 -7.40 0.62
C ALA A 133 -10.68 -7.95 1.95
N GLY A 134 -10.78 -7.18 3.00
CA GLY A 134 -10.23 -7.55 4.31
C GLY A 134 -9.12 -6.60 4.78
N ILE A 135 -9.41 -5.32 4.76
CA ILE A 135 -8.54 -4.21 5.19
C ILE A 135 -7.87 -4.42 6.56
N GLU A 136 -8.30 -5.40 7.33
CA GLU A 136 -7.71 -5.73 8.63
C GLU A 136 -6.20 -5.99 8.56
N GLN A 137 -5.65 -6.34 7.41
CA GLN A 137 -4.21 -6.58 7.24
C GLN A 137 -3.43 -5.32 6.88
N ILE A 138 -4.07 -4.32 6.27
CA ILE A 138 -3.47 -3.00 6.04
C ILE A 138 -3.88 -2.09 7.18
N ASN A 139 -3.36 -2.39 8.32
CA ASN A 139 -3.20 -1.55 9.47
C ASN A 139 -4.21 -0.45 9.75
N ARG A 140 -4.87 -0.59 10.88
CA ARG A 140 -5.67 0.45 11.53
C ARG A 140 -5.02 1.84 11.45
N ARG A 141 -3.70 1.99 11.60
CA ARG A 141 -3.04 3.31 11.58
C ARG A 141 -3.04 4.01 10.23
N VAL A 142 -2.85 3.31 9.11
CA VAL A 142 -3.02 3.91 7.78
C VAL A 142 -4.48 4.26 7.56
N MET A 143 -5.40 3.41 8.02
CA MET A 143 -6.84 3.63 7.94
C MET A 143 -7.35 4.75 8.86
N GLU A 144 -6.71 4.98 9.99
CA GLU A 144 -7.02 6.12 10.89
C GLU A 144 -6.82 7.48 10.20
N LYS A 145 -5.97 7.55 9.18
CA LYS A 145 -5.72 8.76 8.38
C LYS A 145 -6.53 8.83 7.08
N VAL A 146 -7.33 7.80 6.76
CA VAL A 146 -8.16 7.81 5.55
C VAL A 146 -9.31 8.82 5.70
N THR A 147 -9.30 9.84 4.84
CA THR A 147 -10.32 10.88 4.82
C THR A 147 -11.59 10.44 4.08
N HIS A 148 -11.45 9.59 3.05
CA HIS A 148 -12.55 9.12 2.21
C HIS A 148 -12.43 7.62 1.98
N LEU A 149 -13.38 6.84 2.53
CA LEU A 149 -13.47 5.41 2.30
C LEU A 149 -14.48 5.13 1.18
N ILE A 150 -13.98 4.62 0.04
CA ILE A 150 -14.81 4.22 -1.09
C ILE A 150 -15.02 2.70 -1.00
N LEU A 151 -16.25 2.28 -0.75
CA LEU A 151 -16.64 0.87 -0.68
C LEU A 151 -17.34 0.44 -1.95
N ILE A 152 -16.82 -0.62 -2.59
CA ILE A 152 -17.39 -1.18 -3.82
C ILE A 152 -17.93 -2.57 -3.53
N THR A 153 -19.14 -2.82 -3.98
CA THR A 153 -19.79 -4.13 -3.85
C THR A 153 -20.68 -4.41 -5.05
N ASP A 154 -21.02 -5.68 -5.24
CA ASP A 154 -22.13 -6.12 -6.10
C ASP A 154 -23.46 -6.15 -5.32
N THR A 155 -24.53 -6.51 -5.96
CA THR A 155 -25.87 -6.61 -5.37
C THR A 155 -26.07 -7.85 -4.48
N SER A 156 -25.07 -8.73 -4.37
CA SER A 156 -25.16 -9.95 -3.57
C SER A 156 -25.23 -9.67 -2.07
N LYS A 157 -25.87 -10.56 -1.32
CA LYS A 157 -25.89 -10.49 0.15
C LYS A 157 -24.46 -10.48 0.71
N LYS A 158 -23.58 -11.37 0.22
CA LYS A 158 -22.16 -11.43 0.64
C LYS A 158 -21.44 -10.13 0.42
N GLY A 159 -21.67 -9.45 -0.70
CA GLY A 159 -21.05 -8.15 -0.99
C GLY A 159 -21.48 -7.07 0.00
N ARG A 160 -22.77 -7.00 0.33
CA ARG A 160 -23.30 -6.06 1.34
C ARG A 160 -22.76 -6.36 2.74
N ASP A 161 -22.68 -7.64 3.12
CA ASP A 161 -22.16 -8.05 4.43
C ASP A 161 -20.67 -7.66 4.58
N VAL A 162 -19.85 -7.82 3.53
CA VAL A 162 -18.45 -7.35 3.50
C VAL A 162 -18.36 -5.84 3.72
N CYS A 163 -19.15 -5.06 3.01
CA CYS A 163 -19.15 -3.60 3.19
C CYS A 163 -19.60 -3.18 4.59
N ALA A 164 -20.58 -3.87 5.17
CA ALA A 164 -21.04 -3.61 6.54
C ALA A 164 -19.92 -3.90 7.57
N THR A 165 -19.16 -4.99 7.37
CA THR A 165 -18.03 -5.34 8.24
C THR A 165 -16.90 -4.32 8.17
N ILE A 166 -16.59 -3.79 6.98
CA ILE A 166 -15.53 -2.80 6.80
C ILE A 166 -15.90 -1.45 7.42
N LYS A 167 -17.19 -1.09 7.45
CA LYS A 167 -17.67 0.18 7.98
C LYS A 167 -17.60 0.26 9.50
N ASN A 168 -17.66 -0.85 10.22
CA ASN A 168 -17.61 -0.96 11.69
C ASN A 168 -16.18 -1.12 12.20
#